data_8472ee0002ac89df316176649b95c55e
#
_entry.id   8472ee0002ac89df316176649b95c55e
#
_cell.length_a   1.000
_cell.length_b   1.000
_cell.length_c   1.000
_cell.angle_alpha   90.00
_cell.angle_beta   90.00
_cell.angle_gamma   90.00
#
_symmetry.space_group_name_H-M   'P 1'
#
loop_
_entity.id
_entity.type
_entity.pdbx_description
1 polymer ?
#
loop_
_entity_poly.entity_id
_entity_poly.type
_entity_poly.pdbx_seq_one_letter_code
_entity_poly.pdbx_strand_id
1 'polypeptide(L)'
;RDRVSRAVGLLSAIAGVGGGLGLILGGVLVDHVSYHWIFWLGAVMGVGGAVSTQLFVPESPIRTPARLDIPGALLLAVGLTMPLIAISQASGVGWGSARTLGLIGGGVVVLAVWVMFERRTTQPLADIASLTRRPVLITNIATLLVGFGMFGSFILIPTLAQAPTSTGYGFGVGATRAGLLLLPGSVAMLVIGPVSGIVGGRFGNRVPLAIGGLVTAVGLALLAVAHGTQLEVLLFSVVMSVGIGFAFAAMPNLILEAVPAHQSGEATGFNALVRSVGSSLGSQVCATLLAGSAVAGVIRDSGFTHAFAVSAVVAACAGVAALAIPRGRPESRPSVLEQVGAAGPLAEPAYCQERF
;
A
#
# COMPACT_ATOMS: atom_id res chain seq x y z
N ARG A 1 -16.86 -4.74 17.34
CA ARG A 1 -16.54 -4.21 15.98
C ARG A 1 -15.83 -2.85 16.07
N ASP A 2 -16.34 -1.93 16.85
CA ASP A 2 -15.77 -0.57 17.00
C ASP A 2 -14.32 -0.56 17.49
N ARG A 3 -13.95 -1.50 18.35
CA ARG A 3 -12.56 -1.61 18.86
C ARG A 3 -11.58 -2.08 17.78
N VAL A 4 -11.99 -3.04 16.94
CA VAL A 4 -11.15 -3.55 15.84
C VAL A 4 -10.96 -2.48 14.77
N SER A 5 -12.04 -1.81 14.37
CA SER A 5 -11.98 -0.71 13.38
C SER A 5 -11.11 0.44 13.87
N ARG A 6 -11.19 0.81 15.14
CA ARG A 6 -10.33 1.83 15.76
C ARG A 6 -8.86 1.38 15.80
N ALA A 7 -8.59 0.12 16.14
CA ALA A 7 -7.23 -0.43 16.15
C ALA A 7 -6.60 -0.42 14.75
N VAL A 8 -7.35 -0.84 13.72
CA VAL A 8 -6.90 -0.81 12.31
C VAL A 8 -6.67 0.64 11.86
N GLY A 9 -7.57 1.58 12.24
CA GLY A 9 -7.38 3.00 11.95
C GLY A 9 -6.12 3.56 12.61
N LEU A 10 -5.85 3.19 13.87
CA LEU A 10 -4.63 3.60 14.59
C LEU A 10 -3.37 3.02 13.95
N LEU A 11 -3.36 1.74 13.56
CA LEU A 11 -2.23 1.13 12.86
C LEU A 11 -1.95 1.82 11.52
N SER A 12 -2.99 2.16 10.76
CA SER A 12 -2.86 2.90 9.50
C SER A 12 -2.31 4.32 9.72
N ALA A 13 -2.74 4.98 10.80
CA ALA A 13 -2.23 6.29 11.20
C ALA A 13 -0.75 6.23 11.59
N ILE A 14 -0.34 5.24 12.38
CA ILE A 14 1.06 5.01 12.77
C ILE A 14 1.93 4.75 11.53
N ALA A 15 1.43 3.96 10.55
CA ALA A 15 2.15 3.73 9.31
C ALA A 15 2.37 5.03 8.51
N GLY A 16 1.38 5.93 8.48
CA GLY A 16 1.51 7.24 7.83
C GLY A 16 2.55 8.15 8.50
N VAL A 17 2.53 8.21 9.83
CA VAL A 17 3.52 8.96 10.62
C VAL A 17 4.90 8.36 10.46
N GLY A 18 5.01 7.02 10.50
CA GLY A 18 6.27 6.32 10.29
C GLY A 18 6.90 6.65 8.93
N GLY A 19 6.07 6.71 7.87
CA GLY A 19 6.53 7.13 6.54
C GLY A 19 7.04 8.56 6.50
N GLY A 20 6.32 9.51 7.11
CA GLY A 20 6.74 10.92 7.18
C GLY A 20 8.00 11.15 8.02
N LEU A 21 8.04 10.56 9.21
CA LEU A 21 9.22 10.62 10.07
C LEU A 21 10.44 9.94 9.41
N GLY A 22 10.20 8.82 8.71
CA GLY A 22 11.24 8.12 7.96
C GLY A 22 11.88 8.98 6.89
N LEU A 23 11.11 9.77 6.16
CA LEU A 23 11.63 10.70 5.15
C LEU A 23 12.48 11.80 5.78
N ILE A 24 12.05 12.38 6.92
CA ILE A 24 12.80 13.42 7.62
C ILE A 24 14.08 12.85 8.21
N LEU A 25 13.99 11.74 8.95
CA LEU A 25 15.16 11.08 9.54
C LEU A 25 16.14 10.64 8.46
N GLY A 26 15.64 10.09 7.35
CA GLY A 26 16.45 9.74 6.19
C GLY A 26 17.14 10.96 5.61
N GLY A 27 16.44 12.08 5.45
CA GLY A 27 16.99 13.33 4.97
C GLY A 27 18.08 13.89 5.89
N VAL A 28 17.85 13.93 7.20
CA VAL A 28 18.83 14.39 8.20
C VAL A 28 20.10 13.52 8.16
N LEU A 29 19.93 12.20 8.08
CA LEU A 29 21.05 11.28 8.02
C LEU A 29 21.88 11.45 6.74
N VAL A 30 21.21 11.69 5.59
CA VAL A 30 21.90 11.92 4.32
C VAL A 30 22.63 13.25 4.31
N ASP A 31 22.01 14.32 4.80
CA ASP A 31 22.57 15.68 4.74
C ASP A 31 23.71 15.90 5.76
N HIS A 32 23.68 15.23 6.95
CA HIS A 32 24.58 15.56 8.07
C HIS A 32 25.52 14.43 8.48
N VAL A 33 25.22 13.16 8.10
CA VAL A 33 26.03 12.02 8.53
C VAL A 33 26.46 11.16 7.35
N SER A 34 25.64 10.18 6.95
CA SER A 34 25.85 9.33 5.79
C SER A 34 24.60 8.50 5.52
N TYR A 35 24.35 8.22 4.25
CA TYR A 35 23.21 7.34 3.84
C TYR A 35 23.31 5.91 4.42
N HIS A 36 24.49 5.44 4.80
CA HIS A 36 24.68 4.12 5.45
C HIS A 36 23.91 4.01 6.78
N TRP A 37 23.76 5.10 7.51
CA TRP A 37 23.02 5.12 8.77
C TRP A 37 21.53 4.85 8.63
N ILE A 38 20.96 5.08 7.45
CA ILE A 38 19.56 4.72 7.16
C ILE A 38 19.37 3.20 7.31
N PHE A 39 20.32 2.42 6.77
CA PHE A 39 20.27 0.96 6.85
C PHE A 39 20.48 0.46 8.29
N TRP A 40 21.42 1.06 9.02
CA TRP A 40 21.64 0.71 10.43
C TRP A 40 20.44 1.06 11.30
N LEU A 41 19.83 2.21 11.12
CA LEU A 41 18.61 2.60 11.80
C LEU A 41 17.47 1.62 11.49
N GLY A 42 17.29 1.27 10.21
CA GLY A 42 16.30 0.27 9.78
C GLY A 42 16.54 -1.09 10.43
N ALA A 43 17.80 -1.55 10.50
CA ALA A 43 18.17 -2.80 11.16
C ALA A 43 17.85 -2.78 12.66
N VAL A 44 18.22 -1.71 13.37
CA VAL A 44 17.94 -1.54 14.81
C VAL A 44 16.43 -1.51 15.07
N MET A 45 15.68 -0.76 14.27
CA MET A 45 14.21 -0.71 14.40
C MET A 45 13.57 -2.06 14.09
N GLY A 46 14.06 -2.78 13.07
CA GLY A 46 13.57 -4.12 12.70
C GLY A 46 13.82 -5.13 13.82
N VAL A 47 15.04 -5.19 14.35
CA VAL A 47 15.38 -6.08 15.49
C VAL A 47 14.59 -5.66 16.74
N GLY A 48 14.51 -4.36 17.03
CA GLY A 48 13.72 -3.85 18.16
C GLY A 48 12.23 -4.21 18.04
N GLY A 49 11.67 -4.10 16.84
CA GLY A 49 10.30 -4.53 16.56
C GLY A 49 10.09 -6.04 16.76
N ALA A 50 11.00 -6.86 16.26
CA ALA A 50 10.95 -8.31 16.44
C ALA A 50 11.01 -8.71 17.92
N VAL A 51 11.95 -8.15 18.67
CA VAL A 51 12.09 -8.39 20.12
C VAL A 51 10.84 -7.91 20.88
N SER A 52 10.33 -6.71 20.57
CA SER A 52 9.12 -6.16 21.18
C SER A 52 7.91 -7.05 20.91
N THR A 53 7.75 -7.53 19.68
CA THR A 53 6.67 -8.45 19.32
C THR A 53 6.76 -9.74 20.14
N GLN A 54 7.95 -10.30 20.30
CA GLN A 54 8.15 -11.54 21.03
C GLN A 54 7.90 -11.39 22.53
N LEU A 55 8.21 -10.22 23.11
CA LEU A 55 8.03 -9.97 24.53
C LEU A 55 6.61 -9.52 24.91
N PHE A 56 5.92 -8.77 24.07
CA PHE A 56 4.67 -8.10 24.42
C PHE A 56 3.43 -8.63 23.70
N VAL A 57 3.60 -9.36 22.58
CA VAL A 57 2.45 -9.89 21.84
C VAL A 57 2.18 -11.33 22.27
N PRO A 58 1.04 -11.61 22.94
CA PRO A 58 0.69 -12.98 23.30
C PRO A 58 0.40 -13.81 22.05
N GLU A 59 0.76 -15.09 22.12
CA GLU A 59 0.46 -16.06 21.07
C GLU A 59 -1.04 -16.18 20.82
N SER A 60 -1.43 -16.28 19.54
CA SER A 60 -2.82 -16.49 19.18
C SER A 60 -3.33 -17.84 19.70
N PRO A 61 -4.50 -17.88 20.36
CA PRO A 61 -5.12 -19.14 20.77
C PRO A 61 -5.57 -20.00 19.56
N ILE A 62 -5.76 -19.38 18.39
CA ILE A 62 -6.12 -20.07 17.16
C ILE A 62 -4.85 -20.37 16.38
N ARG A 63 -4.40 -21.61 16.46
CA ARG A 63 -3.23 -22.11 15.70
C ARG A 63 -3.73 -23.10 14.67
N THR A 64 -3.75 -22.72 13.41
CA THR A 64 -3.91 -23.66 12.29
C THR A 64 -2.51 -24.02 11.80
N PRO A 65 -2.08 -25.29 11.90
CA PRO A 65 -0.82 -25.73 11.34
C PRO A 65 -0.90 -25.56 9.82
N ALA A 66 -0.23 -24.56 9.30
CA ALA A 66 -0.11 -24.34 7.87
C ALA A 66 1.34 -24.57 7.44
N ARG A 67 1.56 -25.31 6.35
CA ARG A 67 2.86 -25.39 5.71
C ARG A 67 3.06 -24.17 4.83
N LEU A 68 4.24 -23.56 4.91
CA LEU A 68 4.61 -22.47 4.02
C LEU A 68 4.70 -22.99 2.58
N ASP A 69 3.93 -22.40 1.69
CA ASP A 69 4.02 -22.69 0.25
C ASP A 69 5.19 -21.91 -0.37
N ILE A 70 6.40 -22.43 -0.14
CA ILE A 70 7.63 -21.85 -0.69
C ILE A 70 7.61 -21.83 -2.24
N PRO A 71 7.20 -22.90 -2.95
CA PRO A 71 7.12 -22.86 -4.41
C PRO A 71 6.15 -21.78 -4.93
N GLY A 72 4.95 -21.66 -4.33
CA GLY A 72 4.00 -20.61 -4.69
C GLY A 72 4.55 -19.21 -4.46
N ALA A 73 5.22 -18.99 -3.31
CA ALA A 73 5.88 -17.72 -3.00
C ALA A 73 6.98 -17.36 -4.00
N LEU A 74 7.81 -18.33 -4.42
CA LEU A 74 8.87 -18.11 -5.40
C LEU A 74 8.29 -17.80 -6.80
N LEU A 75 7.27 -18.53 -7.24
CA LEU A 75 6.60 -18.27 -8.51
C LEU A 75 6.00 -16.86 -8.54
N LEU A 76 5.33 -16.47 -7.47
CA LEU A 76 4.77 -15.12 -7.33
C LEU A 76 5.87 -14.06 -7.36
N ALA A 77 6.95 -14.24 -6.60
CA ALA A 77 8.07 -13.32 -6.55
C ALA A 77 8.74 -13.15 -7.93
N VAL A 78 9.03 -14.23 -8.62
CA VAL A 78 9.63 -14.19 -9.97
C VAL A 78 8.65 -13.53 -10.96
N GLY A 79 7.39 -13.96 -10.95
CA GLY A 79 6.37 -13.45 -11.85
C GLY A 79 6.12 -11.94 -11.71
N LEU A 80 6.22 -11.39 -10.49
CA LEU A 80 6.11 -9.95 -10.24
C LEU A 80 7.41 -9.19 -10.54
N THR A 81 8.56 -9.79 -10.26
CA THR A 81 9.86 -9.12 -10.44
C THR A 81 10.21 -8.93 -11.91
N MET A 82 9.89 -9.89 -12.77
CA MET A 82 10.19 -9.80 -14.21
C MET A 82 9.60 -8.56 -14.89
N PRO A 83 8.28 -8.25 -14.77
CA PRO A 83 7.72 -7.02 -15.34
C PRO A 83 8.30 -5.75 -14.72
N LEU A 84 8.59 -5.75 -13.41
CA LEU A 84 9.19 -4.59 -12.73
C LEU A 84 10.59 -4.28 -13.28
N ILE A 85 11.42 -5.31 -13.49
CA ILE A 85 12.74 -5.16 -14.14
C ILE A 85 12.56 -4.65 -15.57
N ALA A 86 11.59 -5.17 -16.33
CA ALA A 86 11.32 -4.74 -17.69
C ALA A 86 11.00 -3.23 -17.73
N ILE A 87 10.10 -2.75 -16.89
CA ILE A 87 9.71 -1.34 -16.81
C ILE A 87 10.90 -0.48 -16.37
N SER A 88 11.68 -0.92 -15.39
CA SER A 88 12.87 -0.20 -14.91
C SER A 88 13.93 0.01 -15.99
N GLN A 89 14.08 -0.93 -16.91
CA GLN A 89 15.08 -0.87 -17.98
C GLN A 89 14.53 -0.31 -19.31
N ALA A 90 13.20 -0.15 -19.42
CA ALA A 90 12.55 0.24 -20.66
C ALA A 90 12.99 1.61 -21.19
N SER A 91 13.36 2.55 -20.32
CA SER A 91 13.91 3.86 -20.72
C SER A 91 15.25 3.77 -21.43
N GLY A 92 16.09 2.80 -21.09
CA GLY A 92 17.42 2.62 -21.69
C GLY A 92 17.44 1.66 -22.86
N VAL A 93 16.65 0.57 -22.79
CA VAL A 93 16.66 -0.51 -23.80
C VAL A 93 15.55 -0.34 -24.85
N GLY A 94 14.53 0.45 -24.53
CA GLY A 94 13.34 0.66 -25.37
C GLY A 94 12.16 -0.22 -25.00
N TRP A 95 10.96 0.36 -25.01
CA TRP A 95 9.70 -0.32 -24.69
C TRP A 95 9.37 -1.48 -25.64
N GLY A 96 9.72 -1.34 -26.93
CA GLY A 96 9.49 -2.35 -27.97
C GLY A 96 10.62 -3.39 -28.09
N SER A 97 11.64 -3.38 -27.24
CA SER A 97 12.74 -4.32 -27.34
C SER A 97 12.32 -5.74 -26.99
N ALA A 98 12.91 -6.74 -27.66
CA ALA A 98 12.66 -8.16 -27.38
C ALA A 98 12.91 -8.51 -25.89
N ARG A 99 13.87 -7.83 -25.24
CA ARG A 99 14.18 -8.00 -23.84
C ARG A 99 13.03 -7.51 -22.94
N THR A 100 12.53 -6.29 -23.19
CA THR A 100 11.42 -5.70 -22.42
C THR A 100 10.14 -6.54 -22.58
N LEU A 101 9.78 -6.84 -23.84
CA LEU A 101 8.60 -7.66 -24.15
C LEU A 101 8.73 -9.09 -23.62
N GLY A 102 9.92 -9.68 -23.72
CA GLY A 102 10.20 -11.02 -23.19
C GLY A 102 10.09 -11.11 -21.67
N LEU A 103 10.58 -10.09 -20.94
CA LEU A 103 10.43 -10.02 -19.48
C LEU A 103 8.98 -9.81 -19.06
N ILE A 104 8.23 -8.94 -19.74
CA ILE A 104 6.80 -8.74 -19.44
C ILE A 104 6.02 -10.01 -19.75
N GLY A 105 6.19 -10.58 -20.95
CA GLY A 105 5.51 -11.80 -21.36
C GLY A 105 5.88 -12.99 -20.48
N GLY A 106 7.16 -13.15 -20.16
CA GLY A 106 7.64 -14.18 -19.24
C GLY A 106 7.03 -14.04 -17.84
N GLY A 107 6.97 -12.82 -17.31
CA GLY A 107 6.33 -12.55 -16.03
C GLY A 107 4.84 -12.90 -16.01
N VAL A 108 4.11 -12.54 -17.09
CA VAL A 108 2.70 -12.91 -17.23
C VAL A 108 2.52 -14.44 -17.30
N VAL A 109 3.38 -15.13 -18.02
CA VAL A 109 3.35 -16.61 -18.08
C VAL A 109 3.62 -17.21 -16.71
N VAL A 110 4.65 -16.74 -15.98
CA VAL A 110 4.95 -17.22 -14.62
C VAL A 110 3.80 -16.96 -13.65
N LEU A 111 3.14 -15.78 -13.73
CA LEU A 111 1.95 -15.49 -12.92
C LEU A 111 0.77 -16.40 -13.29
N ALA A 112 0.59 -16.72 -14.56
CA ALA A 112 -0.45 -17.67 -14.97
C ALA A 112 -0.17 -19.07 -14.43
N VAL A 113 1.09 -19.53 -14.48
CA VAL A 113 1.54 -20.80 -13.88
C VAL A 113 1.33 -20.76 -12.36
N TRP A 114 1.64 -19.65 -11.71
CA TRP A 114 1.38 -19.48 -10.28
C TRP A 114 -0.11 -19.65 -9.94
N VAL A 115 -1.01 -18.98 -10.67
CA VAL A 115 -2.46 -19.15 -10.48
C VAL A 115 -2.91 -20.59 -10.68
N MET A 116 -2.35 -21.29 -11.68
CA MET A 116 -2.67 -22.71 -11.91
C MET A 116 -2.14 -23.59 -10.77
N PHE A 117 -0.96 -23.30 -10.26
CA PHE A 117 -0.32 -24.02 -9.15
C PHE A 117 -1.13 -23.84 -7.86
N GLU A 118 -1.47 -22.56 -7.49
CA GLU A 118 -2.25 -22.25 -6.30
C GLU A 118 -3.64 -22.91 -6.29
N ARG A 119 -4.30 -22.99 -7.46
CA ARG A 119 -5.60 -23.68 -7.59
C ARG A 119 -5.52 -25.19 -7.33
N ARG A 120 -4.35 -25.78 -7.38
CA ARG A 120 -4.15 -27.22 -7.14
C ARG A 120 -3.50 -27.53 -5.79
N THR A 121 -2.99 -26.53 -5.13
CA THR A 121 -2.31 -26.66 -3.83
C THR A 121 -3.35 -26.80 -2.72
N THR A 122 -3.15 -27.74 -1.81
CA THR A 122 -4.06 -28.01 -0.68
C THR A 122 -4.01 -26.93 0.40
N GLN A 123 -2.88 -26.27 0.54
CA GLN A 123 -2.66 -25.15 1.46
C GLN A 123 -2.02 -24.00 0.67
N PRO A 124 -2.81 -23.28 -0.18
CA PRO A 124 -2.27 -22.24 -1.03
C PRO A 124 -1.79 -21.04 -0.22
N LEU A 125 -0.80 -20.31 -0.74
CA LEU A 125 -0.37 -19.02 -0.20
C LEU A 125 -1.49 -17.99 -0.27
N ALA A 126 -2.31 -18.09 -1.33
CA ALA A 126 -3.42 -17.19 -1.57
C ALA A 126 -4.61 -17.97 -2.18
N ASP A 127 -5.74 -17.99 -1.47
CA ASP A 127 -6.96 -18.62 -1.99
C ASP A 127 -7.50 -17.83 -3.19
N ILE A 128 -7.18 -18.31 -4.40
CA ILE A 128 -7.59 -17.71 -5.67
C ILE A 128 -9.12 -17.56 -5.75
N ALA A 129 -9.90 -18.50 -5.16
CA ALA A 129 -11.34 -18.43 -5.17
C ALA A 129 -11.85 -17.22 -4.34
N SER A 130 -11.25 -16.96 -3.19
CA SER A 130 -11.54 -15.78 -2.38
C SER A 130 -11.05 -14.49 -3.03
N LEU A 131 -9.86 -14.48 -3.64
CA LEU A 131 -9.29 -13.31 -4.32
C LEU A 131 -10.08 -12.89 -5.56
N THR A 132 -10.71 -13.82 -6.27
CA THR A 132 -11.52 -13.54 -7.47
C THR A 132 -12.96 -13.14 -7.15
N ARG A 133 -13.39 -13.17 -5.89
CA ARG A 133 -14.69 -12.62 -5.50
C ARG A 133 -14.75 -11.15 -5.81
N ARG A 134 -15.86 -10.70 -6.43
CA ARG A 134 -16.00 -9.31 -6.88
C ARG A 134 -15.59 -8.24 -5.85
N PRO A 135 -16.03 -8.30 -4.56
CA PRO A 135 -15.63 -7.28 -3.60
C PRO A 135 -14.12 -7.25 -3.34
N VAL A 136 -13.48 -8.43 -3.20
CA VAL A 136 -12.03 -8.57 -2.96
C VAL A 136 -11.24 -8.12 -4.18
N LEU A 137 -11.64 -8.57 -5.37
CA LEU A 137 -10.98 -8.23 -6.62
C LEU A 137 -11.00 -6.71 -6.88
N ILE A 138 -12.17 -6.07 -6.76
CA ILE A 138 -12.28 -4.62 -7.00
C ILE A 138 -11.51 -3.85 -5.93
N THR A 139 -11.53 -4.30 -4.67
CA THR A 139 -10.73 -3.69 -3.60
C THR A 139 -9.24 -3.80 -3.90
N ASN A 140 -8.76 -4.96 -4.36
CA ASN A 140 -7.35 -5.15 -4.73
C ASN A 140 -6.95 -4.31 -5.94
N ILE A 141 -7.81 -4.18 -6.95
CA ILE A 141 -7.57 -3.26 -8.08
C ILE A 141 -7.47 -1.82 -7.58
N ALA A 142 -8.41 -1.36 -6.76
CA ALA A 142 -8.35 -0.02 -6.17
C ALA A 142 -7.08 0.17 -5.32
N THR A 143 -6.68 -0.85 -4.54
CA THR A 143 -5.44 -0.83 -3.74
C THR A 143 -4.20 -0.70 -4.60
N LEU A 144 -4.12 -1.42 -5.71
CA LEU A 144 -3.02 -1.32 -6.67
C LEU A 144 -2.90 0.10 -7.24
N LEU A 145 -4.03 0.68 -7.64
CA LEU A 145 -4.09 2.02 -8.21
C LEU A 145 -3.76 3.11 -7.18
N VAL A 146 -4.23 2.97 -5.92
CA VAL A 146 -3.83 3.88 -4.83
C VAL A 146 -2.34 3.76 -4.53
N GLY A 147 -1.82 2.54 -4.48
CA GLY A 147 -0.38 2.29 -4.31
C GLY A 147 0.44 3.00 -5.39
N PHE A 148 0.02 2.90 -6.64
CA PHE A 148 0.65 3.58 -7.77
C PHE A 148 0.71 5.11 -7.57
N GLY A 149 -0.43 5.75 -7.31
CA GLY A 149 -0.51 7.21 -7.16
C GLY A 149 0.28 7.73 -5.96
N MET A 150 0.21 7.03 -4.84
CA MET A 150 0.90 7.40 -3.61
C MET A 150 2.42 7.39 -3.76
N PHE A 151 3.01 6.26 -4.17
CA PHE A 151 4.46 6.12 -4.17
C PHE A 151 5.13 6.82 -5.34
N GLY A 152 4.44 7.00 -6.47
CA GLY A 152 4.90 7.90 -7.53
C GLY A 152 5.18 9.29 -6.97
N SER A 153 4.27 9.81 -6.15
CA SER A 153 4.39 11.15 -5.55
C SER A 153 5.47 11.26 -4.48
N PHE A 154 5.72 10.21 -3.70
CA PHE A 154 6.82 10.19 -2.73
C PHE A 154 8.20 10.24 -3.37
N ILE A 155 8.33 9.89 -4.65
CA ILE A 155 9.56 10.09 -5.42
C ILE A 155 9.55 11.46 -6.09
N LEU A 156 8.42 11.88 -6.68
CA LEU A 156 8.34 13.12 -7.46
C LEU A 156 8.59 14.37 -6.61
N ILE A 157 7.94 14.47 -5.44
CA ILE A 157 8.02 15.66 -4.59
C ILE A 157 9.43 15.92 -4.07
N PRO A 158 10.16 14.94 -3.47
CA PRO A 158 11.54 15.16 -3.07
C PRO A 158 12.47 15.43 -4.25
N THR A 159 12.27 14.78 -5.40
CA THR A 159 13.09 15.00 -6.59
C THR A 159 12.90 16.42 -7.13
N LEU A 160 11.66 16.91 -7.18
CA LEU A 160 11.34 18.29 -7.55
C LEU A 160 11.99 19.29 -6.58
N ALA A 161 11.83 19.05 -5.27
CA ALA A 161 12.34 19.94 -4.23
C ALA A 161 13.87 20.06 -4.24
N GLN A 162 14.57 18.96 -4.52
CA GLN A 162 16.03 18.90 -4.57
C GLN A 162 16.60 19.34 -5.93
N ALA A 163 15.78 19.47 -6.98
CA ALA A 163 16.24 19.95 -8.27
C ALA A 163 16.89 21.35 -8.15
N PRO A 164 18.02 21.63 -8.85
CA PRO A 164 18.70 22.90 -8.76
C PRO A 164 17.82 24.08 -9.14
N THR A 165 17.97 25.21 -8.47
CA THR A 165 17.21 26.45 -8.78
C THR A 165 17.49 26.98 -10.19
N SER A 166 18.65 26.63 -10.77
CA SER A 166 19.00 26.96 -12.16
C SER A 166 18.06 26.35 -13.20
N THR A 167 17.27 25.34 -12.84
CA THR A 167 16.26 24.72 -13.71
C THR A 167 15.01 25.57 -13.88
N GLY A 168 14.80 26.58 -13.01
CA GLY A 168 13.63 27.47 -13.02
C GLY A 168 12.39 26.92 -12.32
N TYR A 169 12.35 25.62 -11.99
CA TYR A 169 11.25 24.96 -11.28
C TYR A 169 11.70 24.31 -9.95
N GLY A 170 12.97 23.93 -9.83
CA GLY A 170 13.53 23.29 -8.64
C GLY A 170 13.76 24.28 -7.50
N PHE A 171 13.69 23.78 -6.26
CA PHE A 171 13.90 24.63 -5.08
C PHE A 171 15.33 24.60 -4.54
N GLY A 172 16.17 23.68 -5.02
CA GLY A 172 17.57 23.54 -4.59
C GLY A 172 17.72 23.23 -3.09
N VAL A 173 16.72 22.62 -2.46
CA VAL A 173 16.75 22.30 -1.03
C VAL A 173 17.43 20.96 -0.76
N GLY A 174 18.03 20.81 0.43
CA GLY A 174 18.58 19.53 0.87
C GLY A 174 17.49 18.48 1.16
N ALA A 175 17.93 17.24 1.34
CA ALA A 175 17.02 16.10 1.58
C ALA A 175 16.17 16.29 2.84
N THR A 176 16.72 16.87 3.91
CA THR A 176 15.99 17.21 5.14
C THR A 176 14.81 18.14 4.87
N ARG A 177 15.04 19.24 4.13
CA ARG A 177 13.98 20.21 3.83
C ARG A 177 12.93 19.61 2.88
N ALA A 178 13.34 18.77 1.94
CA ALA A 178 12.43 18.03 1.08
C ALA A 178 11.50 17.09 1.89
N GLY A 179 12.04 16.41 2.91
CA GLY A 179 11.26 15.62 3.86
C GLY A 179 10.29 16.47 4.70
N LEU A 180 10.72 17.67 5.13
CA LEU A 180 9.88 18.60 5.90
C LEU A 180 8.68 19.12 5.10
N LEU A 181 8.77 19.25 3.77
CA LEU A 181 7.63 19.59 2.92
C LEU A 181 6.49 18.54 2.96
N LEU A 182 6.84 17.28 3.23
CA LEU A 182 5.86 16.18 3.34
C LEU A 182 5.35 15.97 4.78
N LEU A 183 5.97 16.59 5.79
CA LEU A 183 5.58 16.41 7.19
C LEU A 183 4.11 16.80 7.48
N PRO A 184 3.61 17.97 7.02
CA PRO A 184 2.21 18.35 7.25
C PRO A 184 1.23 17.34 6.67
N GLY A 185 1.56 16.75 5.50
CA GLY A 185 0.80 15.67 4.90
C GLY A 185 0.76 14.41 5.76
N SER A 186 1.87 14.04 6.37
CA SER A 186 1.95 12.87 7.28
C SER A 186 1.13 13.08 8.55
N VAL A 187 1.13 14.31 9.10
CA VAL A 187 0.27 14.67 10.23
C VAL A 187 -1.21 14.63 9.83
N ALA A 188 -1.55 15.11 8.63
CA ALA A 188 -2.90 15.01 8.11
C ALA A 188 -3.37 13.54 7.98
N MET A 189 -2.51 12.63 7.50
CA MET A 189 -2.82 11.19 7.46
C MET A 189 -3.13 10.62 8.85
N LEU A 190 -2.39 11.01 9.89
CA LEU A 190 -2.62 10.57 11.27
C LEU A 190 -4.03 10.95 11.75
N VAL A 191 -4.44 12.19 11.48
CA VAL A 191 -5.76 12.71 11.89
C VAL A 191 -6.88 12.06 11.07
N ILE A 192 -6.65 11.86 9.80
CA ILE A 192 -7.66 11.32 8.86
C ILE A 192 -7.90 9.83 9.04
N GLY A 193 -6.93 9.04 9.49
CA GLY A 193 -7.10 7.61 9.71
C GLY A 193 -8.31 7.27 10.60
N PRO A 194 -8.43 7.81 11.83
CA PRO A 194 -9.61 7.64 12.67
C PRO A 194 -10.91 8.18 12.04
N VAL A 195 -10.85 9.32 11.34
CA VAL A 195 -12.01 9.90 10.65
C VAL A 195 -12.51 8.95 9.55
N SER A 196 -11.59 8.36 8.78
CA SER A 196 -11.92 7.32 7.78
C SER A 196 -12.66 6.14 8.42
N GLY A 197 -12.22 5.67 9.59
CA GLY A 197 -12.90 4.62 10.35
C GLY A 197 -14.33 5.00 10.76
N ILE A 198 -14.55 6.23 11.20
CA ILE A 198 -15.89 6.74 11.54
C ILE A 198 -16.79 6.81 10.31
N VAL A 199 -16.28 7.35 9.21
CA VAL A 199 -17.02 7.43 7.92
C VAL A 199 -17.34 6.02 7.41
N GLY A 200 -16.36 5.12 7.47
CA GLY A 200 -16.54 3.71 7.07
C GLY A 200 -17.59 2.99 7.90
N GLY A 201 -17.59 3.20 9.22
CA GLY A 201 -18.60 2.62 10.13
C GLY A 201 -20.03 3.12 9.84
N ARG A 202 -20.19 4.37 9.38
CA ARG A 202 -21.50 4.99 9.14
C ARG A 202 -22.03 4.77 7.72
N PHE A 203 -21.16 4.85 6.70
CA PHE A 203 -21.53 4.83 5.28
C PHE A 203 -21.02 3.61 4.51
N GLY A 204 -20.28 2.71 5.19
CA GLY A 204 -19.58 1.58 4.60
C GLY A 204 -18.18 1.94 4.09
N ASN A 205 -17.24 0.99 4.21
CA ASN A 205 -15.81 1.24 3.96
C ASN A 205 -15.44 1.56 2.48
N ARG A 206 -16.35 1.33 1.52
CA ARG A 206 -16.18 1.76 0.13
C ARG A 206 -16.19 3.29 -0.02
N VAL A 207 -16.94 4.02 0.84
CA VAL A 207 -17.06 5.48 0.76
C VAL A 207 -15.74 6.17 1.10
N PRO A 208 -15.10 5.88 2.25
CA PRO A 208 -13.77 6.47 2.51
C PRO A 208 -12.71 6.05 1.50
N LEU A 209 -12.76 4.84 0.92
CA LEU A 209 -11.84 4.47 -0.16
C LEU A 209 -12.06 5.32 -1.43
N ALA A 210 -13.32 5.55 -1.82
CA ALA A 210 -13.65 6.40 -2.96
C ALA A 210 -13.24 7.85 -2.73
N ILE A 211 -13.58 8.42 -1.55
CA ILE A 211 -13.14 9.76 -1.16
C ILE A 211 -11.60 9.83 -1.19
N GLY A 212 -10.94 8.83 -0.65
CA GLY A 212 -9.49 8.73 -0.61
C GLY A 212 -8.86 8.81 -2.00
N GLY A 213 -9.33 7.99 -2.95
CA GLY A 213 -8.85 8.01 -4.33
C GLY A 213 -9.11 9.34 -5.04
N LEU A 214 -10.31 9.90 -4.89
CA LEU A 214 -10.68 11.16 -5.54
C LEU A 214 -9.93 12.37 -4.94
N VAL A 215 -9.81 12.47 -3.62
CA VAL A 215 -9.06 13.55 -2.96
C VAL A 215 -7.57 13.46 -3.29
N THR A 216 -7.00 12.25 -3.33
CA THR A 216 -5.62 12.03 -3.80
C THR A 216 -5.46 12.52 -5.23
N ALA A 217 -6.40 12.20 -6.12
CA ALA A 217 -6.39 12.64 -7.51
C ALA A 217 -6.42 14.17 -7.63
N VAL A 218 -7.26 14.84 -6.82
CA VAL A 218 -7.30 16.32 -6.79
C VAL A 218 -5.96 16.89 -6.34
N GLY A 219 -5.37 16.40 -5.26
CA GLY A 219 -4.06 16.87 -4.80
C GLY A 219 -2.96 16.71 -5.88
N LEU A 220 -2.94 15.56 -6.57
CA LEU A 220 -2.01 15.29 -7.66
C LEU A 220 -2.28 16.13 -8.91
N ALA A 221 -3.55 16.38 -9.24
CA ALA A 221 -3.92 17.28 -10.35
C ALA A 221 -3.51 18.73 -10.07
N LEU A 222 -3.67 19.19 -8.82
CA LEU A 222 -3.19 20.51 -8.41
C LEU A 222 -1.67 20.59 -8.52
N LEU A 223 -0.93 19.55 -8.12
CA LEU A 223 0.52 19.47 -8.31
C LEU A 223 0.91 19.42 -9.80
N ALA A 224 0.10 18.82 -10.67
CA ALA A 224 0.36 18.82 -12.11
C ALA A 224 0.19 20.20 -12.73
N VAL A 225 -0.73 21.03 -12.22
CA VAL A 225 -1.02 22.36 -12.74
C VAL A 225 -0.10 23.44 -12.13
N ALA A 226 0.18 23.33 -10.84
CA ALA A 226 0.97 24.33 -10.11
C ALA A 226 1.89 23.65 -9.08
N HIS A 227 3.20 23.77 -9.31
CA HIS A 227 4.26 23.28 -8.43
C HIS A 227 5.49 24.20 -8.45
N GLY A 228 5.28 25.48 -8.82
CA GLY A 228 6.36 26.46 -8.93
C GLY A 228 6.83 27.03 -7.59
N THR A 229 6.07 26.88 -6.52
CA THR A 229 6.43 27.37 -5.19
C THR A 229 6.40 26.27 -4.13
N GLN A 230 7.27 26.40 -3.10
CA GLN A 230 7.26 25.45 -1.98
C GLN A 230 5.93 25.40 -1.25
N LEU A 231 5.19 26.53 -1.17
CA LEU A 231 3.89 26.59 -0.53
C LEU A 231 2.82 25.81 -1.31
N GLU A 232 2.80 25.92 -2.63
CA GLU A 232 1.91 25.13 -3.49
C GLU A 232 2.17 23.65 -3.29
N VAL A 233 3.43 23.22 -3.38
CA VAL A 233 3.81 21.81 -3.20
C VAL A 233 3.42 21.32 -1.80
N LEU A 234 3.62 22.12 -0.75
CA LEU A 234 3.23 21.79 0.62
C LEU A 234 1.70 21.64 0.73
N LEU A 235 0.93 22.62 0.29
CA LEU A 235 -0.54 22.61 0.41
C LEU A 235 -1.16 21.46 -0.39
N PHE A 236 -0.71 21.25 -1.61
CA PHE A 236 -1.27 20.20 -2.48
C PHE A 236 -0.84 18.81 -2.03
N SER A 237 0.37 18.66 -1.46
CA SER A 237 0.77 17.39 -0.82
C SER A 237 -0.05 17.07 0.43
N VAL A 238 -0.51 18.07 1.18
CA VAL A 238 -1.46 17.86 2.29
C VAL A 238 -2.80 17.35 1.77
N VAL A 239 -3.36 17.97 0.72
CA VAL A 239 -4.61 17.49 0.10
C VAL A 239 -4.46 16.04 -0.36
N MET A 240 -3.39 15.72 -1.08
CA MET A 240 -3.08 14.37 -1.52
C MET A 240 -3.00 13.39 -0.33
N SER A 241 -2.31 13.78 0.74
CA SER A 241 -2.09 12.95 1.93
C SER A 241 -3.38 12.69 2.72
N VAL A 242 -4.29 13.64 2.77
CA VAL A 242 -5.66 13.46 3.29
C VAL A 242 -6.36 12.33 2.54
N GLY A 243 -6.31 12.35 1.22
CA GLY A 243 -6.87 11.28 0.39
C GLY A 243 -6.24 9.92 0.66
N ILE A 244 -4.90 9.87 0.72
CA ILE A 244 -4.15 8.65 1.02
C ILE A 244 -4.55 8.10 2.41
N GLY A 245 -4.71 8.97 3.42
CA GLY A 245 -5.14 8.58 4.77
C GLY A 245 -6.52 7.89 4.78
N PHE A 246 -7.48 8.44 4.03
CA PHE A 246 -8.80 7.81 3.84
C PHE A 246 -8.69 6.42 3.21
N ALA A 247 -7.93 6.31 2.12
CA ALA A 247 -7.77 5.05 1.40
C ALA A 247 -7.07 3.97 2.24
N PHE A 248 -5.98 4.33 2.92
CA PHE A 248 -5.18 3.41 3.72
C PHE A 248 -5.95 2.76 4.86
N ALA A 249 -6.81 3.53 5.55
CA ALA A 249 -7.63 3.00 6.61
C ALA A 249 -8.79 2.12 6.09
N ALA A 250 -9.30 2.43 4.89
CA ALA A 250 -10.45 1.72 4.32
C ALA A 250 -10.09 0.36 3.69
N MET A 251 -8.92 0.24 3.05
CA MET A 251 -8.52 -0.97 2.31
C MET A 251 -8.55 -2.25 3.15
N PRO A 252 -7.85 -2.33 4.32
CA PRO A 252 -7.89 -3.54 5.13
C PRO A 252 -9.30 -3.89 5.61
N ASN A 253 -10.09 -2.87 5.98
CA ASN A 253 -11.46 -3.07 6.44
C ASN A 253 -12.35 -3.68 5.36
N LEU A 254 -12.24 -3.22 4.11
CA LEU A 254 -12.98 -3.80 2.97
C LEU A 254 -12.62 -5.27 2.72
N ILE A 255 -11.34 -5.61 2.84
CA ILE A 255 -10.90 -7.00 2.71
C ILE A 255 -11.47 -7.84 3.85
N LEU A 256 -11.37 -7.38 5.11
CA LEU A 256 -11.90 -8.07 6.28
C LEU A 256 -13.42 -8.25 6.25
N GLU A 257 -14.16 -7.35 5.59
CA GLU A 257 -15.62 -7.49 5.37
C GLU A 257 -15.96 -8.55 4.32
N ALA A 258 -15.06 -8.79 3.37
CA ALA A 258 -15.32 -9.63 2.20
C ALA A 258 -14.85 -11.09 2.36
N VAL A 259 -14.04 -11.39 3.39
CA VAL A 259 -13.48 -12.73 3.62
C VAL A 259 -13.88 -13.31 4.99
N PRO A 260 -13.92 -14.65 5.14
CA PRO A 260 -14.11 -15.30 6.43
C PRO A 260 -12.98 -14.96 7.42
N ALA A 261 -13.28 -14.99 8.73
CA ALA A 261 -12.32 -14.61 9.77
C ALA A 261 -11.02 -15.42 9.74
N HIS A 262 -11.08 -16.71 9.39
CA HIS A 262 -9.89 -17.57 9.30
C HIS A 262 -8.98 -17.26 8.11
N GLN A 263 -9.46 -16.54 7.07
CA GLN A 263 -8.69 -16.11 5.90
C GLN A 263 -8.24 -14.62 6.00
N SER A 264 -8.56 -13.94 7.09
CA SER A 264 -8.33 -12.49 7.24
C SER A 264 -6.85 -12.10 7.11
N GLY A 265 -5.96 -12.89 7.71
CA GLY A 265 -4.51 -12.64 7.65
C GLY A 265 -3.94 -12.78 6.24
N GLU A 266 -4.30 -13.87 5.55
CA GLU A 266 -3.90 -14.15 4.18
C GLU A 266 -4.39 -13.05 3.22
N ALA A 267 -5.69 -12.73 3.25
CA ALA A 267 -6.28 -11.75 2.36
C ALA A 267 -5.76 -10.33 2.59
N THR A 268 -5.53 -9.91 3.83
CA THR A 268 -4.94 -8.61 4.14
C THR A 268 -3.45 -8.56 3.79
N GLY A 269 -2.71 -9.65 3.98
CA GLY A 269 -1.33 -9.79 3.53
C GLY A 269 -1.21 -9.69 2.01
N PHE A 270 -2.10 -10.38 1.27
CA PHE A 270 -2.15 -10.27 -0.19
C PHE A 270 -2.52 -8.84 -0.66
N ASN A 271 -3.46 -8.17 0.01
CA ASN A 271 -3.79 -6.77 -0.28
C ASN A 271 -2.58 -5.84 -0.07
N ALA A 272 -1.79 -6.06 0.99
CA ALA A 272 -0.56 -5.31 1.22
C ALA A 272 0.48 -5.56 0.11
N LEU A 273 0.60 -6.80 -0.37
CA LEU A 273 1.45 -7.16 -1.51
C LEU A 273 0.99 -6.46 -2.80
N VAL A 274 -0.30 -6.48 -3.11
CA VAL A 274 -0.88 -5.78 -4.26
C VAL A 274 -0.59 -4.28 -4.20
N ARG A 275 -0.70 -3.67 -3.02
CA ARG A 275 -0.32 -2.27 -2.82
C ARG A 275 1.16 -2.03 -3.11
N SER A 276 2.05 -2.91 -2.66
CA SER A 276 3.49 -2.82 -2.91
C SER A 276 3.82 -2.95 -4.40
N VAL A 277 3.12 -3.82 -5.12
CA VAL A 277 3.23 -3.92 -6.59
C VAL A 277 2.79 -2.61 -7.25
N GLY A 278 1.64 -2.06 -6.84
CA GLY A 278 1.17 -0.76 -7.32
C GLY A 278 2.19 0.35 -7.07
N SER A 279 2.79 0.38 -5.87
CA SER A 279 3.84 1.32 -5.48
C SER A 279 5.07 1.23 -6.39
N SER A 280 5.53 0.01 -6.65
CA SER A 280 6.68 -0.24 -7.53
C SER A 280 6.39 0.19 -8.97
N LEU A 281 5.20 -0.12 -9.48
CA LEU A 281 4.77 0.32 -10.81
C LEU A 281 4.71 1.86 -10.89
N GLY A 282 4.11 2.52 -9.91
CA GLY A 282 4.01 3.98 -9.84
C GLY A 282 5.38 4.64 -9.84
N SER A 283 6.27 4.16 -8.98
CA SER A 283 7.66 4.65 -8.88
C SER A 283 8.41 4.51 -10.20
N GLN A 284 8.31 3.35 -10.85
CA GLN A 284 9.02 3.09 -12.11
C GLN A 284 8.45 3.90 -13.28
N VAL A 285 7.13 4.01 -13.38
CA VAL A 285 6.50 4.83 -14.43
C VAL A 285 6.86 6.30 -14.24
N CYS A 286 6.80 6.84 -13.04
CA CYS A 286 7.21 8.21 -12.76
C CYS A 286 8.69 8.45 -13.06
N ALA A 287 9.58 7.54 -12.62
CA ALA A 287 11.01 7.62 -12.93
C ALA A 287 11.27 7.60 -14.45
N THR A 288 10.53 6.76 -15.19
CA THR A 288 10.66 6.68 -16.67
C THR A 288 10.19 7.96 -17.34
N LEU A 289 9.07 8.56 -16.87
CA LEU A 289 8.57 9.84 -17.39
C LEU A 289 9.58 10.97 -17.13
N LEU A 290 10.16 11.02 -15.93
CA LEU A 290 11.22 11.98 -15.60
C LEU A 290 12.43 11.78 -16.51
N ALA A 291 12.94 10.54 -16.63
CA ALA A 291 14.11 10.23 -17.46
C ALA A 291 13.85 10.53 -18.93
N GLY A 292 12.65 10.24 -19.45
CA GLY A 292 12.26 10.52 -20.83
C GLY A 292 12.12 12.01 -21.13
N SER A 293 11.93 12.86 -20.13
CA SER A 293 11.86 14.30 -20.27
C SER A 293 13.24 14.99 -20.19
N ALA A 294 14.29 14.24 -19.78
CA ALA A 294 15.60 14.82 -19.56
C ALA A 294 16.27 15.26 -20.89
N VAL A 295 16.85 16.45 -20.90
CA VAL A 295 17.64 16.99 -22.00
C VAL A 295 18.99 17.42 -21.44
N ALA A 296 20.06 16.94 -22.05
CA ALA A 296 21.43 17.16 -21.56
C ALA A 296 21.63 16.77 -20.08
N GLY A 297 20.95 15.73 -19.60
CA GLY A 297 21.03 15.27 -18.22
C GLY A 297 20.16 16.06 -17.21
N VAL A 298 19.45 17.10 -17.64
CA VAL A 298 18.55 17.90 -16.81
C VAL A 298 17.10 17.49 -17.10
N ILE A 299 16.36 17.10 -16.06
CA ILE A 299 14.94 16.80 -16.15
C ILE A 299 14.19 18.11 -16.49
N ARG A 300 13.21 18.05 -17.37
CA ARG A 300 12.35 19.20 -17.68
C ARG A 300 11.15 19.25 -16.74
N ASP A 301 10.65 20.44 -16.49
CA ASP A 301 9.41 20.69 -15.74
C ASP A 301 8.22 19.89 -16.27
N SER A 302 8.09 19.77 -17.59
CA SER A 302 7.06 18.94 -18.22
C SER A 302 7.07 17.47 -17.81
N GLY A 303 8.23 16.94 -17.40
CA GLY A 303 8.34 15.57 -16.86
C GLY A 303 7.60 15.43 -15.54
N PHE A 304 7.73 16.40 -14.64
CA PHE A 304 6.98 16.43 -13.38
C PHE A 304 5.49 16.61 -13.62
N THR A 305 5.11 17.58 -14.49
CA THR A 305 3.70 17.80 -14.89
C THR A 305 3.05 16.51 -15.39
N HIS A 306 3.69 15.80 -16.33
CA HIS A 306 3.16 14.56 -16.88
C HIS A 306 3.09 13.44 -15.81
N ALA A 307 4.10 13.32 -14.97
CA ALA A 307 4.14 12.28 -13.93
C ALA A 307 3.05 12.51 -12.86
N PHE A 308 2.85 13.76 -12.44
CA PHE A 308 1.74 14.10 -11.54
C PHE A 308 0.37 13.89 -12.20
N ALA A 309 0.21 14.28 -13.48
CA ALA A 309 -1.03 14.09 -14.21
C ALA A 309 -1.40 12.60 -14.38
N VAL A 310 -0.44 11.75 -14.75
CA VAL A 310 -0.65 10.30 -14.83
C VAL A 310 -1.04 9.73 -13.47
N SER A 311 -0.33 10.13 -12.42
CA SER A 311 -0.64 9.69 -11.05
C SER A 311 -2.03 10.15 -10.60
N ALA A 312 -2.47 11.37 -11.00
CA ALA A 312 -3.80 11.89 -10.72
C ALA A 312 -4.90 11.06 -11.41
N VAL A 313 -4.70 10.74 -12.68
CA VAL A 313 -5.66 9.90 -13.45
C VAL A 313 -5.78 8.53 -12.80
N VAL A 314 -4.65 7.89 -12.45
CA VAL A 314 -4.66 6.57 -11.82
C VAL A 314 -5.34 6.61 -10.45
N ALA A 315 -5.09 7.65 -9.64
CA ALA A 315 -5.77 7.83 -8.35
C ALA A 315 -7.28 8.08 -8.52
N ALA A 316 -7.70 8.84 -9.56
CA ALA A 316 -9.11 9.03 -9.88
C ALA A 316 -9.78 7.69 -10.27
N CYS A 317 -9.11 6.88 -11.09
CA CYS A 317 -9.58 5.54 -11.44
C CYS A 317 -9.73 4.65 -10.19
N ALA A 318 -8.83 4.77 -9.20
CA ALA A 318 -8.97 4.06 -7.93
C ALA A 318 -10.23 4.48 -7.17
N GLY A 319 -10.51 5.79 -7.10
CA GLY A 319 -11.71 6.34 -6.47
C GLY A 319 -12.99 5.86 -7.16
N VAL A 320 -13.01 5.85 -8.49
CA VAL A 320 -14.13 5.35 -9.29
C VAL A 320 -14.30 3.83 -9.11
N ALA A 321 -13.20 3.07 -9.15
CA ALA A 321 -13.25 1.62 -8.91
C ALA A 321 -13.82 1.29 -7.52
N ALA A 322 -13.49 2.08 -6.50
CA ALA A 322 -14.04 1.90 -5.16
C ALA A 322 -15.57 2.04 -5.11
N LEU A 323 -16.16 2.91 -5.93
CA LEU A 323 -17.63 3.05 -6.04
C LEU A 323 -18.29 1.80 -6.62
N ALA A 324 -17.57 1.04 -7.46
CA ALA A 324 -18.06 -0.21 -8.03
C ALA A 324 -18.02 -1.39 -7.05
N ILE A 325 -17.43 -1.23 -5.86
CA ILE A 325 -17.44 -2.26 -4.82
C ILE A 325 -18.91 -2.48 -4.36
N PRO A 326 -19.44 -3.72 -4.46
CA PRO A 326 -20.79 -4.01 -4.02
C PRO A 326 -21.00 -3.61 -2.55
N ARG A 327 -22.18 -3.08 -2.23
CA ARG A 327 -22.56 -2.85 -0.83
C ARG A 327 -22.61 -4.20 -0.15
N GLY A 328 -21.69 -4.48 0.75
CA GLY A 328 -21.79 -5.65 1.62
C GLY A 328 -23.14 -5.57 2.35
N ARG A 329 -24.03 -6.54 2.13
CA ARG A 329 -25.10 -6.74 3.10
C ARG A 329 -24.41 -7.03 4.42
N PRO A 330 -24.81 -6.40 5.54
CA PRO A 330 -24.42 -6.91 6.84
C PRO A 330 -25.06 -8.30 6.95
N GLU A 331 -24.35 -9.34 6.54
CA GLU A 331 -24.69 -10.67 7.02
C GLU A 331 -24.62 -10.56 8.54
N SER A 332 -25.76 -10.76 9.17
CA SER A 332 -25.85 -10.94 10.61
C SER A 332 -24.95 -12.13 10.93
N ARG A 333 -23.67 -11.83 11.25
CA ARG A 333 -22.80 -12.87 11.81
C ARG A 333 -23.53 -13.39 13.03
N PRO A 334 -23.79 -14.71 13.13
CA PRO A 334 -24.42 -15.27 14.30
C PRO A 334 -23.68 -14.73 15.53
N SER A 335 -24.43 -14.27 16.52
CA SER A 335 -23.86 -13.75 17.76
C SER A 335 -22.92 -14.81 18.35
N VAL A 336 -21.92 -14.40 19.09
CA VAL A 336 -21.01 -15.35 19.78
C VAL A 336 -21.84 -16.38 20.58
N LEU A 337 -23.01 -15.99 21.10
CA LEU A 337 -23.95 -16.86 21.78
C LEU A 337 -24.62 -17.89 20.85
N GLU A 338 -24.92 -17.54 19.59
CA GLU A 338 -25.42 -18.49 18.60
C GLU A 338 -24.33 -19.46 18.13
N GLN A 339 -23.09 -19.01 18.04
CA GLN A 339 -21.95 -19.90 17.72
C GLN A 339 -21.62 -20.86 18.88
N VAL A 340 -21.72 -20.40 20.12
CA VAL A 340 -21.57 -21.25 21.31
C VAL A 340 -22.75 -22.19 21.46
N GLY A 341 -23.97 -21.74 21.14
CA GLY A 341 -25.17 -22.59 21.16
C GLY A 341 -25.20 -23.67 20.04
N ALA A 342 -24.63 -23.35 18.86
CA ALA A 342 -24.51 -24.31 17.75
C ALA A 342 -23.36 -25.33 17.96
N ALA A 343 -22.40 -25.03 18.83
CA ALA A 343 -21.31 -25.96 19.19
C ALA A 343 -21.73 -27.09 20.14
N GLY A 344 -23.00 -27.17 20.57
CA GLY A 344 -23.46 -28.16 21.51
C GLY A 344 -22.86 -28.02 22.91
N PRO A 345 -23.41 -28.61 23.95
CA PRO A 345 -22.77 -28.63 25.26
C PRO A 345 -21.40 -29.29 25.10
N LEU A 346 -20.37 -28.54 25.47
CA LEU A 346 -18.98 -29.05 25.53
C LEU A 346 -19.05 -30.38 26.30
N ALA A 347 -18.70 -31.49 25.66
CA ALA A 347 -18.48 -32.74 26.37
C ALA A 347 -17.59 -32.45 27.55
N GLU A 348 -18.07 -32.69 28.75
CA GLU A 348 -17.27 -32.55 29.98
C GLU A 348 -15.94 -33.27 29.78
N PRO A 349 -14.81 -32.64 30.06
CA PRO A 349 -13.53 -33.33 29.97
C PRO A 349 -13.54 -34.49 30.98
N ALA A 350 -13.43 -35.72 30.49
CA ALA A 350 -13.32 -36.97 31.22
C ALA A 350 -12.00 -37.03 32.07
N TYR A 351 -11.77 -36.05 32.92
CA TYR A 351 -10.56 -35.93 33.74
C TYR A 351 -10.88 -35.87 35.24
N CYS A 352 -12.02 -36.42 35.69
CA CYS A 352 -12.37 -36.50 37.12
C CYS A 352 -12.88 -37.85 37.57
N GLN A 353 -12.36 -38.97 37.02
CA GLN A 353 -12.68 -40.31 37.56
C GLN A 353 -11.45 -41.22 37.56
N GLU A 354 -10.39 -40.81 38.26
CA GLU A 354 -9.40 -41.75 38.81
C GLU A 354 -8.65 -41.08 39.95
N ARG A 355 -9.26 -41.06 41.14
CA ARG A 355 -8.62 -41.13 42.45
C ARG A 355 -9.70 -41.27 43.53
N PHE A 356 -10.07 -42.49 43.83
CA PHE A 356 -10.34 -42.98 45.18
C PHE A 356 -9.87 -44.43 45.24
#